data_d4590922f9ed4882520b2005e012a20b
#
_entry.id   d4590922f9ed4882520b2005e012a20b
#
_cell.length_a   1.000
_cell.length_b   1.000
_cell.length_c   1.000
_cell.angle_alpha   90.00
_cell.angle_beta   90.00
_cell.angle_gamma   90.00
#
_symmetry.space_group_name_H-M   'P 1'
#
loop_
_entity.id
_entity.type
_entity.pdbx_description
1 polymer ?
#
loop_
_entity_poly.entity_id
_entity_poly.type
_entity_poly.pdbx_seq_one_letter_code
_entity_poly.pdbx_strand_id
1 'polypeptide(L)'
;MKGKRIMALSASLLLAGGLLAGCGGNNANNAANNAGGTNKGANAGNTATDSTKPVTINMFTASPEYTDAFNAYIAEYKKVKPNVTINLEIMQADYNTVLKSKIAAGSTPDVFQTTAGGDIDTFAEYSADLTNEPLAAAMTDAVRSNMTSSDGKVLGLPVKGNLFVLMYNKKLLADAGITDVPKTTAELDDAITKLEAKGITPFANAYKEWWVWKHIFQHFVDAAATDAGIDAKTLVGNFIAGDTTFKDHPMLYNNFFNFIDTTIKHGTDKPLERDSNAEVSDFALGKAAFMTGKGAWDEEAIKKITPDFDLGIAGYPVSDKPEQSQIITGADQALRINKDSAVAAQTIEFFNWLYTSEYGKNWFSTVAKVIPPIKDAPMPDLQMPKEMEEILKTEKSGDLSVNYSLDTFHQKFGELMQAYIGGSKTKDQAIDEIQKAWIQFGSAEQ
;
A
#
# COMPACT_ATOMS: atom_id res chain seq x y z
N MET A 1 20.00 55.26 10.96
CA MET A 1 18.99 55.76 11.90
C MET A 1 18.25 54.56 12.48
N LYS A 2 18.59 54.26 13.73
CA LYS A 2 17.73 54.01 14.93
C LYS A 2 16.50 53.19 14.60
N GLY A 3 16.31 51.93 14.95
CA GLY A 3 16.43 51.31 16.28
C GLY A 3 15.05 51.17 16.90
N LYS A 4 14.59 49.91 17.18
CA LYS A 4 13.88 49.61 18.44
C LYS A 4 13.68 48.09 18.57
N ARG A 5 14.37 47.53 19.53
CA ARG A 5 14.09 46.24 20.17
C ARG A 5 12.87 46.43 21.09
N ILE A 6 11.99 45.43 21.11
CA ILE A 6 11.04 45.26 22.22
C ILE A 6 11.22 43.82 22.72
N MET A 7 11.72 43.76 23.96
CA MET A 7 11.63 42.62 24.88
C MET A 7 10.20 42.59 25.46
N ALA A 8 9.63 41.45 25.68
CA ALA A 8 8.55 41.26 26.63
C ALA A 8 8.69 39.92 27.34
N LEU A 9 8.76 40.08 28.57
CA LEU A 9 8.94 39.33 29.79
C LEU A 9 8.05 38.08 29.94
N SER A 10 8.69 37.14 30.62
CA SER A 10 8.16 35.99 31.34
C SER A 10 7.15 36.40 32.43
N ALA A 11 6.14 35.55 32.64
CA ALA A 11 5.44 35.46 33.92
C ALA A 11 5.11 34.00 34.24
N SER A 12 5.86 33.48 35.19
CA SER A 12 5.61 32.23 35.90
C SER A 12 4.48 32.50 36.95
N LEU A 13 3.50 31.58 37.03
CA LEU A 13 2.68 31.49 38.22
C LEU A 13 2.60 30.00 38.68
N LEU A 14 3.29 29.78 39.78
CA LEU A 14 3.12 28.63 40.69
C LEU A 14 1.85 28.88 41.52
N LEU A 15 1.02 27.82 41.65
CA LEU A 15 0.11 27.72 42.81
C LEU A 15 0.07 26.28 43.28
N ALA A 16 0.44 26.13 44.54
CA ALA A 16 0.51 24.89 45.30
C ALA A 16 -0.79 24.68 46.10
N GLY A 17 -1.10 23.43 46.41
CA GLY A 17 -1.65 23.08 47.70
C GLY A 17 -3.11 22.66 47.76
N GLY A 18 -3.32 21.44 48.25
CA GLY A 18 -4.63 21.01 48.75
C GLY A 18 -4.73 19.49 49.00
N LEU A 19 -4.07 19.00 50.04
CA LEU A 19 -4.36 17.72 50.69
C LEU A 19 -5.68 17.82 51.47
N LEU A 20 -6.57 16.83 51.32
CA LEU A 20 -7.53 16.47 52.37
C LEU A 20 -7.74 14.95 52.33
N ALA A 21 -7.32 14.33 53.44
CA ALA A 21 -7.59 12.96 53.81
C ALA A 21 -9.03 12.82 54.38
N GLY A 22 -9.64 11.69 54.13
CA GLY A 22 -10.92 11.29 54.77
C GLY A 22 -10.95 9.78 54.97
N CYS A 23 -10.69 9.36 56.21
CA CYS A 23 -10.78 8.00 56.70
C CYS A 23 -12.24 7.58 57.05
N GLY A 24 -12.46 6.26 57.02
CA GLY A 24 -13.47 5.58 57.84
C GLY A 24 -14.36 4.63 57.04
N GLY A 25 -14.30 3.38 57.32
CA GLY A 25 -14.84 2.55 58.30
C GLY A 25 -14.82 1.04 57.96
N ASN A 26 -14.33 0.32 58.88
CA ASN A 26 -14.29 -1.14 59.02
C ASN A 26 -15.68 -1.81 58.95
N ASN A 27 -15.74 -3.03 58.37
CA ASN A 27 -16.18 -4.15 59.24
C ASN A 27 -15.70 -5.51 58.69
N ALA A 28 -15.13 -6.26 59.61
CA ALA A 28 -14.57 -7.61 59.48
C ALA A 28 -15.62 -8.71 59.79
N ASN A 29 -15.18 -9.93 59.50
CA ASN A 29 -15.66 -11.25 59.94
C ASN A 29 -16.46 -12.02 58.87
N ASN A 30 -16.11 -13.21 58.46
CA ASN A 30 -15.69 -14.36 59.25
C ASN A 30 -14.97 -15.40 58.39
N ALA A 31 -13.97 -16.01 58.99
CA ALA A 31 -13.27 -17.19 58.49
C ALA A 31 -14.10 -18.48 58.70
N ALA A 32 -13.89 -19.47 57.88
CA ALA A 32 -13.48 -20.81 58.28
C ALA A 32 -13.58 -21.84 57.18
N ASN A 33 -12.44 -22.45 56.88
CA ASN A 33 -12.14 -23.87 56.62
C ASN A 33 -13.07 -24.74 55.74
N ASN A 34 -12.58 -25.31 54.66
CA ASN A 34 -12.00 -26.67 54.79
C ASN A 34 -11.30 -27.15 53.50
N ALA A 35 -10.26 -27.92 53.72
CA ALA A 35 -9.41 -28.55 52.74
C ALA A 35 -10.10 -29.72 52.01
N GLY A 36 -9.63 -30.02 50.81
CA GLY A 36 -9.72 -31.40 50.31
C GLY A 36 -9.87 -31.56 48.81
N GLY A 37 -8.79 -31.81 48.12
CA GLY A 37 -8.77 -32.95 47.20
C GLY A 37 -8.89 -32.74 45.72
N THR A 38 -7.73 -32.86 45.06
CA THR A 38 -7.47 -33.62 43.82
C THR A 38 -8.01 -33.19 42.45
N ASN A 39 -7.05 -32.77 41.62
CA ASN A 39 -6.85 -33.11 40.21
C ASN A 39 -8.06 -33.43 39.32
N LYS A 40 -8.25 -32.67 38.23
CA LYS A 40 -8.10 -33.15 36.84
C LYS A 40 -8.55 -32.09 35.81
N GLY A 41 -7.76 -32.00 34.75
CA GLY A 41 -8.28 -31.66 33.43
C GLY A 41 -8.25 -30.17 33.09
N ALA A 42 -7.14 -29.75 32.47
CA ALA A 42 -7.15 -28.55 31.62
C ALA A 42 -8.18 -28.77 30.50
N ASN A 43 -9.35 -28.19 30.65
CA ASN A 43 -10.30 -28.00 29.58
C ASN A 43 -10.05 -26.58 29.08
N ALA A 44 -9.53 -26.44 27.87
CA ALA A 44 -9.50 -25.18 27.16
C ALA A 44 -10.96 -24.73 27.03
N GLY A 45 -11.41 -23.93 27.98
CA GLY A 45 -12.74 -23.35 27.96
C GLY A 45 -12.82 -22.37 26.76
N ASN A 46 -13.58 -22.80 25.76
CA ASN A 46 -14.17 -21.92 24.78
C ASN A 46 -15.00 -20.89 25.56
N THR A 47 -14.44 -19.74 25.87
CA THR A 47 -15.19 -18.61 26.41
C THR A 47 -16.10 -18.12 25.32
N ALA A 48 -17.33 -18.64 25.31
CA ALA A 48 -18.42 -18.05 24.54
C ALA A 48 -18.48 -16.57 24.94
N THR A 49 -18.01 -15.71 24.06
CA THR A 49 -18.12 -14.26 24.19
C THR A 49 -19.60 -13.93 24.35
N ASP A 50 -19.95 -13.27 25.46
CA ASP A 50 -21.31 -12.82 25.73
C ASP A 50 -21.75 -11.88 24.58
N SER A 51 -22.53 -12.43 23.66
CA SER A 51 -22.92 -11.80 22.40
C SER A 51 -23.83 -10.57 22.55
N THR A 52 -24.14 -10.16 23.77
CA THR A 52 -25.05 -9.07 24.08
C THR A 52 -24.34 -7.79 24.54
N LYS A 53 -23.08 -7.86 24.96
CA LYS A 53 -22.36 -6.69 25.45
C LYS A 53 -22.00 -5.75 24.29
N PRO A 54 -22.17 -4.41 24.46
CA PRO A 54 -21.69 -3.46 23.49
C PRO A 54 -20.18 -3.59 23.23
N VAL A 55 -19.78 -3.61 21.98
CA VAL A 55 -18.39 -3.66 21.52
C VAL A 55 -18.14 -2.49 20.61
N THR A 56 -17.03 -1.77 20.84
CA THR A 56 -16.57 -0.71 19.95
C THR A 56 -15.20 -1.09 19.40
N ILE A 57 -15.04 -1.09 18.08
CA ILE A 57 -13.80 -1.35 17.37
C ILE A 57 -13.36 -0.02 16.75
N ASN A 58 -12.15 0.44 17.07
CA ASN A 58 -11.54 1.64 16.51
C ASN A 58 -10.60 1.27 15.37
N MET A 59 -10.97 1.69 14.17
CA MET A 59 -10.23 1.42 12.94
C MET A 59 -9.59 2.71 12.42
N PHE A 60 -8.26 2.71 12.26
CA PHE A 60 -7.47 3.83 11.78
C PHE A 60 -6.76 3.45 10.47
N THR A 61 -7.07 4.16 9.38
CA THR A 61 -6.57 3.84 8.03
C THR A 61 -6.06 5.07 7.28
N ALA A 62 -5.25 4.83 6.24
CA ALA A 62 -4.67 5.87 5.38
C ALA A 62 -5.39 6.01 4.03
N SER A 63 -6.47 5.25 3.79
CA SER A 63 -7.06 5.04 2.46
C SER A 63 -8.46 5.68 2.35
N PRO A 64 -8.55 6.99 2.07
CA PRO A 64 -9.83 7.71 1.98
C PRO A 64 -10.73 7.22 0.83
N GLU A 65 -10.15 6.62 -0.21
CA GLU A 65 -10.87 6.05 -1.36
C GLU A 65 -11.83 4.94 -0.97
N TYR A 66 -11.61 4.28 0.17
CA TYR A 66 -12.49 3.18 0.66
C TYR A 66 -13.49 3.63 1.73
N THR A 67 -13.60 4.93 2.03
CA THR A 67 -14.51 5.45 3.07
C THR A 67 -15.94 4.98 2.88
N ASP A 68 -16.49 5.19 1.70
CA ASP A 68 -17.88 4.83 1.39
C ASP A 68 -18.09 3.31 1.40
N ALA A 69 -17.13 2.56 0.88
CA ALA A 69 -17.17 1.12 0.84
C ALA A 69 -17.13 0.51 2.26
N PHE A 70 -16.25 1.01 3.14
CA PHE A 70 -16.23 0.57 4.54
C PHE A 70 -17.50 0.97 5.29
N ASN A 71 -18.03 2.19 5.08
CA ASN A 71 -19.30 2.60 5.71
C ASN A 71 -20.46 1.71 5.29
N ALA A 72 -20.53 1.30 4.01
CA ALA A 72 -21.52 0.35 3.53
C ALA A 72 -21.35 -1.02 4.18
N TYR A 73 -20.10 -1.51 4.28
CA TYR A 73 -19.80 -2.77 4.95
C TYR A 73 -20.17 -2.75 6.45
N ILE A 74 -19.81 -1.68 7.16
CA ILE A 74 -20.14 -1.47 8.59
C ILE A 74 -21.64 -1.47 8.80
N ALA A 75 -22.39 -0.81 7.93
CA ALA A 75 -23.86 -0.76 8.01
C ALA A 75 -24.49 -2.15 7.81
N GLU A 76 -23.93 -2.97 6.93
CA GLU A 76 -24.41 -4.33 6.70
C GLU A 76 -24.02 -5.26 7.87
N TYR A 77 -22.78 -5.18 8.35
CA TYR A 77 -22.35 -5.97 9.50
C TYR A 77 -23.17 -5.65 10.77
N LYS A 78 -23.60 -4.39 10.94
CA LYS A 78 -24.47 -3.98 12.05
C LYS A 78 -25.80 -4.71 12.11
N LYS A 79 -26.31 -5.20 10.96
CA LYS A 79 -27.53 -6.03 10.90
C LYS A 79 -27.29 -7.43 11.45
N VAL A 80 -26.05 -7.96 11.28
CA VAL A 80 -25.61 -9.29 11.74
C VAL A 80 -25.20 -9.24 13.22
N LYS A 81 -24.51 -8.17 13.62
CA LYS A 81 -23.97 -7.95 14.98
C LYS A 81 -24.41 -6.58 15.51
N PRO A 82 -25.66 -6.44 15.99
CA PRO A 82 -26.20 -5.15 16.43
C PRO A 82 -25.46 -4.51 17.62
N ASN A 83 -24.78 -5.32 18.43
CA ASN A 83 -24.00 -4.87 19.58
C ASN A 83 -22.61 -4.33 19.21
N VAL A 84 -22.13 -4.51 17.96
CA VAL A 84 -20.82 -4.04 17.50
C VAL A 84 -20.94 -2.67 16.84
N THR A 85 -20.07 -1.76 17.23
CA THR A 85 -19.91 -0.42 16.63
C THR A 85 -18.49 -0.28 16.11
N ILE A 86 -18.33 0.23 14.89
CA ILE A 86 -17.02 0.50 14.28
C ILE A 86 -16.85 2.01 14.20
N ASN A 87 -15.78 2.52 14.80
CA ASN A 87 -15.33 3.90 14.63
C ASN A 87 -14.23 3.91 13.55
N LEU A 88 -14.56 4.40 12.38
CA LEU A 88 -13.62 4.52 11.26
C LEU A 88 -13.00 5.92 11.27
N GLU A 89 -11.70 5.99 11.55
CA GLU A 89 -10.87 7.20 11.43
C GLU A 89 -9.98 7.05 10.20
N ILE A 90 -10.00 8.03 9.29
CA ILE A 90 -9.20 8.03 8.07
C ILE A 90 -8.33 9.28 8.04
N MET A 91 -7.03 9.07 7.83
CA MET A 91 -6.04 10.15 7.72
C MET A 91 -5.04 9.79 6.63
N GLN A 92 -5.03 10.53 5.53
CA GLN A 92 -4.07 10.28 4.44
C GLN A 92 -2.71 10.96 4.71
N ALA A 93 -2.74 12.25 5.01
CA ALA A 93 -1.53 12.98 5.35
C ALA A 93 -1.06 12.63 6.78
N ASP A 94 0.25 12.53 6.97
CA ASP A 94 0.90 12.28 8.27
C ASP A 94 0.50 10.98 8.99
N TYR A 95 -0.23 10.09 8.31
CA TYR A 95 -0.74 8.84 8.88
C TYR A 95 0.34 8.05 9.64
N ASN A 96 1.47 7.77 9.01
CA ASN A 96 2.56 6.98 9.60
C ASN A 96 3.12 7.63 10.88
N THR A 97 3.26 8.96 10.89
CA THR A 97 3.73 9.72 12.06
C THR A 97 2.74 9.62 13.21
N VAL A 98 1.43 9.77 12.90
CA VAL A 98 0.37 9.69 13.90
C VAL A 98 0.22 8.26 14.42
N LEU A 99 0.28 7.23 13.55
CA LEU A 99 0.25 5.83 13.97
C LEU A 99 1.39 5.51 14.94
N LYS A 100 2.63 5.86 14.59
CA LYS A 100 3.80 5.65 15.47
C LYS A 100 3.64 6.37 16.82
N SER A 101 3.07 7.58 16.82
CA SER A 101 2.79 8.33 18.05
C SER A 101 1.71 7.65 18.90
N LYS A 102 0.62 7.15 18.29
CA LYS A 102 -0.44 6.37 18.98
C LYS A 102 0.15 5.10 19.62
N ILE A 103 0.98 4.36 18.89
CA ILE A 103 1.66 3.14 19.39
C ILE A 103 2.57 3.49 20.57
N ALA A 104 3.44 4.49 20.43
CA ALA A 104 4.37 4.91 21.49
C ALA A 104 3.64 5.40 22.76
N ALA A 105 2.45 5.95 22.62
CA ALA A 105 1.60 6.39 23.73
C ALA A 105 0.76 5.25 24.36
N GLY A 106 0.90 3.99 23.89
CA GLY A 106 0.09 2.85 24.36
C GLY A 106 -1.39 2.94 23.99
N SER A 107 -1.73 3.72 22.95
CA SER A 107 -3.08 3.92 22.43
C SER A 107 -3.23 3.37 21.01
N THR A 108 -2.61 2.23 20.74
CA THR A 108 -2.68 1.53 19.45
C THR A 108 -4.15 1.26 19.08
N PRO A 109 -4.63 1.67 17.90
CA PRO A 109 -5.98 1.36 17.44
C PRO A 109 -6.22 -0.15 17.37
N ASP A 110 -7.50 -0.57 17.45
CA ASP A 110 -7.86 -1.99 17.33
C ASP A 110 -7.55 -2.53 15.94
N VAL A 111 -7.69 -1.67 14.92
CA VAL A 111 -7.25 -1.92 13.55
C VAL A 111 -6.41 -0.74 13.07
N PHE A 112 -5.24 -1.01 12.50
CA PHE A 112 -4.37 -0.02 11.88
C PHE A 112 -3.82 -0.50 10.54
N GLN A 113 -3.42 0.42 9.67
CA GLN A 113 -2.90 0.13 8.35
C GLN A 113 -1.38 0.26 8.31
N THR A 114 -0.72 -0.64 7.59
CA THR A 114 0.71 -0.57 7.22
C THR A 114 0.87 -0.88 5.74
N THR A 115 2.09 -0.80 5.22
CA THR A 115 2.40 -1.49 3.97
C THR A 115 2.53 -3.00 4.23
N ALA A 116 2.54 -3.77 3.16
CA ALA A 116 2.83 -5.20 3.18
C ALA A 116 4.35 -5.46 3.17
N GLY A 117 4.76 -6.70 3.06
CA GLY A 117 6.17 -7.07 2.94
C GLY A 117 6.98 -6.76 4.20
N GLY A 118 8.01 -5.91 4.11
CA GLY A 118 8.91 -5.59 5.22
C GLY A 118 8.20 -5.02 6.46
N ASP A 119 7.13 -4.24 6.27
CA ASP A 119 6.34 -3.75 7.39
C ASP A 119 5.57 -4.85 8.13
N ILE A 120 5.35 -6.02 7.49
CA ILE A 120 4.74 -7.17 8.17
C ILE A 120 5.59 -7.60 9.37
N ASP A 121 6.89 -7.66 9.22
CA ASP A 121 7.83 -7.97 10.31
C ASP A 121 8.00 -6.79 11.28
N THR A 122 8.13 -5.55 10.75
CA THR A 122 8.31 -4.33 11.56
C THR A 122 7.22 -4.15 12.61
N PHE A 123 5.96 -4.46 12.27
CA PHE A 123 4.82 -4.33 13.18
C PHE A 123 4.34 -5.67 13.75
N ALA A 124 5.14 -6.73 13.66
CA ALA A 124 4.75 -8.07 14.13
C ALA A 124 4.37 -8.07 15.62
N GLU A 125 5.13 -7.34 16.44
CA GLU A 125 4.90 -7.29 17.90
C GLU A 125 3.55 -6.64 18.29
N TYR A 126 2.92 -5.88 17.39
CA TYR A 126 1.61 -5.24 17.61
C TYR A 126 0.46 -6.00 16.96
N SER A 127 0.73 -7.06 16.21
CA SER A 127 -0.23 -7.69 15.30
C SER A 127 -0.71 -9.04 15.80
N ALA A 128 -2.01 -9.29 15.66
CA ALA A 128 -2.59 -10.61 15.93
C ALA A 128 -2.16 -11.62 14.86
N ASP A 129 -1.92 -12.85 15.30
CA ASP A 129 -1.65 -14.00 14.42
C ASP A 129 -2.96 -14.51 13.82
N LEU A 130 -3.11 -14.34 12.52
CA LEU A 130 -4.28 -14.71 11.73
C LEU A 130 -4.10 -16.03 10.97
N THR A 131 -2.97 -16.73 11.17
CA THR A 131 -2.56 -17.90 10.36
C THR A 131 -3.64 -18.96 10.26
N ASN A 132 -4.35 -19.22 11.36
CA ASN A 132 -5.38 -20.25 11.45
C ASN A 132 -6.82 -19.70 11.29
N GLU A 133 -6.96 -18.43 10.97
CA GLU A 133 -8.26 -17.80 10.80
C GLU A 133 -8.86 -18.10 9.40
N PRO A 134 -10.19 -18.22 9.29
CA PRO A 134 -10.86 -18.43 8.02
C PRO A 134 -10.50 -17.40 6.95
N LEU A 135 -10.29 -16.13 7.34
CA LEU A 135 -9.89 -15.06 6.43
C LEU A 135 -8.52 -15.33 5.77
N ALA A 136 -7.57 -15.92 6.51
CA ALA A 136 -6.26 -16.25 5.94
C ALA A 136 -6.32 -17.43 4.95
N ALA A 137 -7.21 -18.39 5.18
CA ALA A 137 -7.47 -19.48 4.24
C ALA A 137 -8.17 -19.00 2.96
N ALA A 138 -9.01 -17.96 3.07
CA ALA A 138 -9.72 -17.36 1.94
C ALA A 138 -8.81 -16.56 1.01
N MET A 139 -7.68 -16.03 1.47
CA MET A 139 -6.75 -15.24 0.65
C MET A 139 -6.23 -16.04 -0.55
N THR A 140 -5.95 -15.35 -1.67
CA THR A 140 -5.16 -15.94 -2.75
C THR A 140 -3.74 -16.22 -2.26
N ASP A 141 -3.02 -17.15 -2.89
CA ASP A 141 -1.69 -17.55 -2.41
C ASP A 141 -0.67 -16.39 -2.51
N ALA A 142 -0.71 -15.60 -3.60
CA ALA A 142 0.14 -14.43 -3.78
C ALA A 142 -0.14 -13.36 -2.70
N VAL A 143 -1.40 -13.04 -2.45
CA VAL A 143 -1.79 -12.09 -1.41
C VAL A 143 -1.39 -12.57 -0.03
N ARG A 144 -1.65 -13.84 0.29
CA ARG A 144 -1.27 -14.43 1.58
C ARG A 144 0.24 -14.36 1.82
N SER A 145 1.05 -14.61 0.78
CA SER A 145 2.51 -14.46 0.87
C SER A 145 2.92 -13.05 1.28
N ASN A 146 2.30 -12.01 0.70
CA ASN A 146 2.57 -10.62 1.06
C ASN A 146 2.15 -10.24 2.50
N MET A 147 1.28 -11.03 3.13
CA MET A 147 0.78 -10.84 4.51
C MET A 147 1.49 -11.73 5.54
N THR A 148 2.46 -12.53 5.09
CA THR A 148 3.16 -13.50 5.93
C THR A 148 4.52 -12.95 6.36
N SER A 149 4.76 -12.97 7.67
CA SER A 149 6.03 -12.58 8.28
C SER A 149 7.15 -13.60 8.01
N SER A 150 8.38 -13.21 8.31
CA SER A 150 9.57 -14.07 8.15
C SER A 150 9.51 -15.35 9.01
N ASP A 151 8.77 -15.33 10.13
CA ASP A 151 8.53 -16.52 10.99
C ASP A 151 7.31 -17.35 10.56
N GLY A 152 6.70 -17.05 9.41
CA GLY A 152 5.62 -17.83 8.77
C GLY A 152 4.21 -17.52 9.25
N LYS A 153 4.00 -16.49 10.07
CA LYS A 153 2.68 -16.08 10.55
C LYS A 153 2.00 -15.11 9.59
N VAL A 154 0.70 -15.27 9.37
CA VAL A 154 -0.13 -14.29 8.68
C VAL A 154 -0.50 -13.20 9.67
N LEU A 155 0.07 -12.01 9.51
CA LEU A 155 -0.05 -10.90 10.46
C LEU A 155 -0.81 -9.69 9.88
N GLY A 156 -1.26 -9.78 8.65
CA GLY A 156 -2.01 -8.73 7.98
C GLY A 156 -3.18 -9.28 7.16
N LEU A 157 -4.05 -8.39 6.76
CA LEU A 157 -5.15 -8.68 5.83
C LEU A 157 -5.30 -7.49 4.84
N PRO A 158 -5.30 -7.73 3.54
CA PRO A 158 -5.43 -6.66 2.55
C PRO A 158 -6.89 -6.33 2.26
N VAL A 159 -7.13 -5.07 1.91
CA VAL A 159 -8.48 -4.63 1.46
C VAL A 159 -8.66 -4.93 -0.03
N LYS A 160 -7.57 -5.04 -0.77
CA LYS A 160 -7.56 -5.23 -2.22
C LYS A 160 -6.34 -6.03 -2.68
N GLY A 161 -6.49 -6.70 -3.81
CA GLY A 161 -5.36 -7.00 -4.69
C GLY A 161 -4.96 -5.74 -5.47
N ASN A 162 -3.70 -5.63 -5.82
CA ASN A 162 -3.18 -4.54 -6.65
C ASN A 162 -2.78 -5.05 -8.04
N LEU A 163 -2.76 -4.09 -8.95
CA LEU A 163 -2.29 -4.27 -10.32
C LEU A 163 -1.50 -3.01 -10.70
N PHE A 164 -0.21 -3.17 -10.96
CA PHE A 164 0.69 -2.10 -11.39
C PHE A 164 1.05 -2.28 -12.85
N VAL A 165 0.86 -1.23 -13.63
CA VAL A 165 0.89 -1.29 -15.10
C VAL A 165 1.30 0.03 -15.74
N LEU A 166 1.72 -0.04 -16.98
CA LEU A 166 1.64 1.08 -17.91
C LEU A 166 0.21 1.13 -18.46
N MET A 167 -0.51 2.23 -18.18
CA MET A 167 -1.83 2.45 -18.76
C MET A 167 -1.71 3.18 -20.11
N TYR A 168 -2.59 2.85 -21.05
CA TYR A 168 -2.61 3.55 -22.33
C TYR A 168 -4.04 3.81 -22.85
N ASN A 169 -4.17 4.88 -23.63
CA ASN A 169 -5.41 5.22 -24.31
C ASN A 169 -5.44 4.50 -25.67
N LYS A 170 -6.26 3.46 -25.80
CA LYS A 170 -6.37 2.64 -27.02
C LYS A 170 -6.71 3.48 -28.25
N LYS A 171 -7.61 4.47 -28.07
CA LYS A 171 -8.01 5.34 -29.17
C LYS A 171 -6.84 6.19 -29.68
N LEU A 172 -6.04 6.79 -28.80
CA LEU A 172 -4.92 7.62 -29.21
C LEU A 172 -3.81 6.80 -29.89
N LEU A 173 -3.57 5.56 -29.41
CA LEU A 173 -2.64 4.65 -30.10
C LEU A 173 -3.15 4.31 -31.50
N ALA A 174 -4.42 3.96 -31.64
CA ALA A 174 -5.03 3.67 -32.94
C ALA A 174 -5.00 4.88 -33.89
N ASP A 175 -5.30 6.10 -33.42
CA ASP A 175 -5.24 7.35 -34.18
C ASP A 175 -3.80 7.64 -34.68
N ALA A 176 -2.78 7.18 -33.93
CA ALA A 176 -1.37 7.25 -34.32
C ALA A 176 -0.90 6.10 -35.22
N GLY A 177 -1.79 5.12 -35.50
CA GLY A 177 -1.46 3.93 -36.29
C GLY A 177 -0.61 2.91 -35.55
N ILE A 178 -0.73 2.88 -34.21
CA ILE A 178 -0.10 1.91 -33.34
C ILE A 178 -1.12 0.82 -33.03
N THR A 179 -0.87 -0.40 -33.53
CA THR A 179 -1.78 -1.55 -33.38
C THR A 179 -1.52 -2.33 -32.12
N ASP A 180 -0.26 -2.41 -31.70
CA ASP A 180 0.18 -3.17 -30.56
C ASP A 180 0.85 -2.23 -29.54
N VAL A 181 0.54 -2.39 -28.26
CA VAL A 181 1.19 -1.63 -27.21
C VAL A 181 2.67 -1.98 -27.14
N PRO A 182 3.59 -0.99 -26.99
CA PRO A 182 5.02 -1.28 -26.95
C PRO A 182 5.41 -2.15 -25.75
N LYS A 183 6.17 -3.23 -25.99
CA LYS A 183 6.73 -4.12 -24.99
C LYS A 183 8.25 -3.98 -24.88
N THR A 184 8.89 -3.32 -25.83
CA THR A 184 10.34 -3.08 -25.85
C THR A 184 10.64 -1.58 -25.90
N THR A 185 11.87 -1.22 -25.51
CA THR A 185 12.35 0.18 -25.60
C THR A 185 12.33 0.70 -27.04
N ALA A 186 12.72 -0.13 -28.00
CA ALA A 186 12.68 0.25 -29.43
C ALA A 186 11.24 0.47 -29.95
N GLU A 187 10.29 -0.36 -29.54
CA GLU A 187 8.87 -0.17 -29.86
C GLU A 187 8.28 1.08 -29.21
N LEU A 188 8.74 1.41 -27.98
CA LEU A 188 8.32 2.63 -27.29
C LEU A 188 8.80 3.88 -28.07
N ASP A 189 10.05 3.90 -28.51
CA ASP A 189 10.62 5.03 -29.29
C ASP A 189 9.86 5.22 -30.61
N ASP A 190 9.49 4.13 -31.28
CA ASP A 190 8.65 4.18 -32.50
C ASP A 190 7.24 4.71 -32.20
N ALA A 191 6.63 4.25 -31.09
CA ALA A 191 5.32 4.72 -30.65
C ALA A 191 5.33 6.21 -30.30
N ILE A 192 6.34 6.70 -29.58
CA ILE A 192 6.54 8.13 -29.29
C ILE A 192 6.61 8.94 -30.59
N THR A 193 7.44 8.50 -31.54
CA THR A 193 7.58 9.17 -32.85
C THR A 193 6.25 9.27 -33.59
N LYS A 194 5.46 8.19 -33.60
CA LYS A 194 4.15 8.15 -34.26
C LYS A 194 3.13 9.05 -33.55
N LEU A 195 3.11 9.07 -32.22
CA LEU A 195 2.22 9.93 -31.44
C LEU A 195 2.54 11.41 -31.67
N GLU A 196 3.81 11.80 -31.57
CA GLU A 196 4.23 13.18 -31.78
C GLU A 196 3.96 13.68 -33.22
N ALA A 197 4.12 12.81 -34.22
CA ALA A 197 3.76 13.10 -35.60
C ALA A 197 2.26 13.44 -35.77
N LYS A 198 1.41 13.02 -34.84
CA LYS A 198 -0.03 13.35 -34.80
C LYS A 198 -0.35 14.50 -33.81
N GLY A 199 0.65 15.08 -33.17
CA GLY A 199 0.47 16.13 -32.16
C GLY A 199 -0.09 15.58 -30.84
N ILE A 200 0.06 14.27 -30.57
CA ILE A 200 -0.38 13.63 -29.34
C ILE A 200 0.81 13.59 -28.36
N THR A 201 0.61 14.09 -27.16
CA THR A 201 1.61 13.98 -26.08
C THR A 201 1.74 12.52 -25.67
N PRO A 202 2.95 11.91 -25.68
CA PRO A 202 3.11 10.52 -25.29
C PRO A 202 2.73 10.25 -23.83
N PHE A 203 3.26 10.99 -22.84
CA PHE A 203 3.09 10.67 -21.43
C PHE A 203 2.33 11.75 -20.64
N ALA A 204 1.37 11.33 -19.84
CA ALA A 204 0.90 12.08 -18.69
C ALA A 204 1.82 11.79 -17.51
N ASN A 205 2.42 12.82 -16.92
CA ASN A 205 3.37 12.68 -15.82
C ASN A 205 2.90 13.43 -14.58
N ALA A 206 3.03 12.78 -13.39
CA ALA A 206 2.84 13.43 -12.10
C ALA A 206 3.89 12.90 -11.11
N TYR A 207 4.95 13.65 -10.95
CA TYR A 207 6.11 13.25 -10.14
C TYR A 207 6.22 14.03 -8.83
N LYS A 208 5.13 14.71 -8.43
CA LYS A 208 5.05 15.44 -7.17
C LYS A 208 4.96 14.49 -5.97
N GLU A 209 4.26 13.37 -6.10
CA GLU A 209 4.16 12.38 -5.03
C GLU A 209 5.34 11.41 -5.07
N TRP A 210 5.95 11.19 -3.90
CA TRP A 210 7.11 10.30 -3.75
C TRP A 210 6.78 8.82 -4.09
N TRP A 211 5.55 8.37 -3.86
CA TRP A 211 5.17 6.97 -4.04
C TRP A 211 5.04 6.53 -5.51
N VAL A 212 4.84 7.45 -6.44
CA VAL A 212 4.77 7.15 -7.88
C VAL A 212 6.06 6.46 -8.36
N TRP A 213 7.20 6.88 -7.82
CA TRP A 213 8.51 6.37 -8.22
C TRP A 213 8.69 4.88 -7.91
N LYS A 214 8.24 4.41 -6.73
CA LYS A 214 8.35 2.99 -6.38
C LYS A 214 7.50 2.11 -7.30
N HIS A 215 6.36 2.60 -7.78
CA HIS A 215 5.48 1.86 -8.67
C HIS A 215 6.06 1.70 -10.08
N ILE A 216 6.85 2.65 -10.56
CA ILE A 216 7.60 2.50 -11.81
C ILE A 216 8.84 1.62 -11.59
N PHE A 217 9.60 1.91 -10.53
CA PHE A 217 10.89 1.30 -10.26
C PHE A 217 10.83 -0.22 -10.08
N GLN A 218 9.76 -0.75 -9.47
CA GLN A 218 9.61 -2.19 -9.24
C GLN A 218 9.66 -3.03 -10.53
N HIS A 219 9.18 -2.52 -11.67
CA HIS A 219 9.25 -3.22 -12.95
C HIS A 219 10.71 -3.39 -13.42
N PHE A 220 11.55 -2.40 -13.15
CA PHE A 220 12.98 -2.45 -13.46
C PHE A 220 13.76 -3.32 -12.47
N VAL A 221 13.35 -3.35 -11.19
CA VAL A 221 13.94 -4.26 -10.18
C VAL A 221 13.66 -5.72 -10.54
N ASP A 222 12.43 -6.04 -10.93
CA ASP A 222 12.04 -7.39 -11.35
C ASP A 222 12.84 -7.84 -12.59
N ALA A 223 12.95 -6.98 -13.60
CA ALA A 223 13.74 -7.24 -14.79
C ALA A 223 15.25 -7.37 -14.48
N ALA A 224 15.79 -6.55 -13.56
CA ALA A 224 17.19 -6.64 -13.13
C ALA A 224 17.49 -7.97 -12.40
N ALA A 225 16.56 -8.42 -11.56
CA ALA A 225 16.67 -9.71 -10.89
C ALA A 225 16.65 -10.87 -11.89
N THR A 226 15.75 -10.81 -12.88
CA THR A 226 15.69 -11.77 -13.99
C THR A 226 17.00 -11.82 -14.77
N ASP A 227 17.59 -10.67 -15.11
CA ASP A 227 18.88 -10.60 -15.81
C ASP A 227 20.04 -11.15 -14.96
N ALA A 228 19.97 -10.99 -13.64
CA ALA A 228 20.95 -11.54 -12.70
C ALA A 228 20.75 -13.05 -12.41
N GLY A 229 19.64 -13.64 -12.87
CA GLY A 229 19.30 -15.04 -12.62
C GLY A 229 18.90 -15.34 -11.17
N ILE A 230 18.39 -14.35 -10.46
CA ILE A 230 17.91 -14.44 -9.06
C ILE A 230 16.49 -13.88 -8.97
N ASP A 231 15.81 -14.09 -7.84
CA ASP A 231 14.51 -13.46 -7.57
C ASP A 231 14.68 -12.01 -7.06
N ALA A 232 13.62 -11.20 -7.18
CA ALA A 232 13.65 -9.80 -6.80
C ALA A 232 13.87 -9.60 -5.28
N LYS A 233 13.42 -10.53 -4.45
CA LYS A 233 13.65 -10.49 -2.99
C LYS A 233 15.15 -10.63 -2.68
N THR A 234 15.82 -11.56 -3.33
CA THR A 234 17.27 -11.75 -3.20
C THR A 234 18.03 -10.51 -3.68
N LEU A 235 17.65 -9.94 -4.84
CA LEU A 235 18.28 -8.74 -5.36
C LEU A 235 18.14 -7.56 -4.40
N VAL A 236 16.95 -7.31 -3.90
CA VAL A 236 16.68 -6.22 -2.93
C VAL A 236 17.45 -6.47 -1.62
N GLY A 237 17.48 -7.71 -1.13
CA GLY A 237 18.29 -8.10 0.03
C GLY A 237 19.76 -7.77 -0.14
N ASN A 238 20.34 -8.04 -1.31
CA ASN A 238 21.73 -7.71 -1.64
C ASN A 238 21.98 -6.20 -1.65
N PHE A 239 21.01 -5.38 -2.13
CA PHE A 239 21.12 -3.91 -2.04
C PHE A 239 21.09 -3.42 -0.60
N ILE A 240 20.21 -3.98 0.23
CA ILE A 240 20.10 -3.64 1.65
C ILE A 240 21.39 -4.01 2.42
N ALA A 241 21.96 -5.18 2.12
CA ALA A 241 23.23 -5.63 2.70
C ALA A 241 24.45 -4.85 2.18
N GLY A 242 24.33 -4.15 1.05
CA GLY A 242 25.45 -3.48 0.40
C GLY A 242 26.33 -4.41 -0.44
N ASP A 243 25.86 -5.63 -0.72
CA ASP A 243 26.58 -6.66 -1.48
C ASP A 243 26.58 -6.40 -2.99
N THR A 244 25.70 -5.52 -3.46
CA THR A 244 25.61 -5.09 -4.87
C THR A 244 25.28 -3.61 -4.97
N THR A 245 25.49 -3.02 -6.15
CA THR A 245 25.22 -1.61 -6.43
C THR A 245 24.40 -1.44 -7.71
N PHE A 246 23.79 -0.26 -7.91
CA PHE A 246 23.12 0.08 -9.16
C PHE A 246 24.00 -0.10 -10.40
N LYS A 247 25.31 0.19 -10.29
CA LYS A 247 26.28 0.10 -11.40
C LYS A 247 26.49 -1.34 -11.85
N ASP A 248 26.25 -2.31 -10.99
CA ASP A 248 26.34 -3.74 -11.31
C ASP A 248 25.12 -4.23 -12.10
N HIS A 249 24.05 -3.42 -12.14
CA HIS A 249 22.79 -3.75 -12.81
C HIS A 249 22.43 -2.71 -13.89
N PRO A 250 22.81 -2.91 -15.16
CA PRO A 250 22.52 -1.97 -16.24
C PRO A 250 21.03 -1.62 -16.38
N MET A 251 20.14 -2.56 -16.04
CA MET A 251 18.69 -2.35 -16.01
C MET A 251 18.31 -1.17 -15.07
N LEU A 252 18.94 -1.09 -13.90
CA LEU A 252 18.66 -0.02 -12.92
C LEU A 252 19.47 1.23 -13.23
N TYR A 253 20.76 1.06 -13.56
CA TYR A 253 21.66 2.18 -13.81
C TYR A 253 21.34 2.93 -15.11
N ASN A 254 21.01 2.20 -16.19
CA ASN A 254 20.75 2.79 -17.50
C ASN A 254 19.26 2.82 -17.85
N ASN A 255 18.59 1.66 -17.91
CA ASN A 255 17.27 1.55 -18.50
C ASN A 255 16.22 2.31 -17.69
N PHE A 256 16.24 2.20 -16.34
CA PHE A 256 15.31 2.94 -15.50
C PHE A 256 15.45 4.46 -15.67
N PHE A 257 16.67 5.00 -15.58
CA PHE A 257 16.88 6.44 -15.73
C PHE A 257 16.56 6.92 -17.14
N ASN A 258 16.94 6.16 -18.17
CA ASN A 258 16.60 6.47 -19.57
C ASN A 258 15.07 6.50 -19.77
N PHE A 259 14.34 5.56 -19.19
CA PHE A 259 12.89 5.55 -19.25
C PHE A 259 12.31 6.81 -18.58
N ILE A 260 12.76 7.17 -17.39
CA ILE A 260 12.32 8.39 -16.69
C ILE A 260 12.62 9.64 -17.53
N ASP A 261 13.83 9.78 -18.06
CA ASP A 261 14.22 10.91 -18.93
C ASP A 261 13.34 10.97 -20.18
N THR A 262 13.01 9.82 -20.77
CA THR A 262 12.10 9.71 -21.91
C THR A 262 10.69 10.21 -21.55
N THR A 263 10.15 9.80 -20.40
CA THR A 263 8.83 10.26 -19.96
C THR A 263 8.78 11.76 -19.71
N ILE A 264 9.86 12.36 -19.22
CA ILE A 264 9.97 13.80 -18.98
C ILE A 264 10.08 14.54 -20.30
N LYS A 265 10.93 14.08 -21.19
CA LYS A 265 11.18 14.71 -22.51
C LYS A 265 9.94 14.72 -23.39
N HIS A 266 9.15 13.66 -23.36
CA HIS A 266 8.00 13.40 -24.21
C HIS A 266 6.66 13.43 -23.44
N GLY A 267 6.62 14.05 -22.28
CA GLY A 267 5.45 14.09 -21.40
C GLY A 267 4.90 15.49 -21.17
N THR A 268 3.92 15.54 -20.29
CA THR A 268 3.30 16.81 -19.85
C THR A 268 4.31 17.69 -19.12
N ASP A 269 4.20 19.01 -19.34
CA ASP A 269 5.07 20.00 -18.72
C ASP A 269 5.00 19.97 -17.17
N LYS A 270 6.12 20.34 -16.53
CA LYS A 270 6.23 20.57 -15.09
C LYS A 270 5.77 19.37 -14.23
N PRO A 271 6.34 18.19 -14.44
CA PRO A 271 5.90 16.97 -13.76
C PRO A 271 6.00 17.03 -12.23
N LEU A 272 6.93 17.83 -11.67
CA LEU A 272 7.07 18.01 -10.21
C LEU A 272 5.98 18.90 -9.57
N GLU A 273 5.27 19.70 -10.37
CA GLU A 273 4.15 20.52 -9.90
C GLU A 273 2.82 19.77 -9.99
N ARG A 274 2.78 18.66 -10.74
CA ARG A 274 1.58 17.89 -11.03
C ARG A 274 1.41 16.75 -10.04
N ASP A 275 0.22 16.68 -9.48
CA ASP A 275 -0.20 15.59 -8.59
C ASP A 275 -0.92 14.46 -9.36
N SER A 276 -1.17 13.36 -8.67
CA SER A 276 -1.85 12.19 -9.21
C SER A 276 -3.21 12.52 -9.83
N ASN A 277 -3.99 13.44 -9.24
CA ASN A 277 -5.30 13.81 -9.76
C ASN A 277 -5.18 14.59 -11.09
N ALA A 278 -4.17 15.46 -11.21
CA ALA A 278 -3.90 16.18 -12.46
C ALA A 278 -3.52 15.23 -13.59
N GLU A 279 -2.71 14.20 -13.29
CA GLU A 279 -2.32 13.18 -14.27
C GLU A 279 -3.52 12.36 -14.74
N VAL A 280 -4.32 11.83 -13.80
CA VAL A 280 -5.55 11.09 -14.11
C VAL A 280 -6.50 11.94 -14.96
N SER A 281 -6.65 13.21 -14.62
CA SER A 281 -7.49 14.13 -15.40
C SER A 281 -6.98 14.33 -16.84
N ASP A 282 -5.68 14.55 -17.02
CA ASP A 282 -5.11 14.74 -18.37
C ASP A 282 -5.22 13.47 -19.22
N PHE A 283 -4.96 12.32 -18.62
CA PHE A 283 -5.11 11.04 -19.29
C PHE A 283 -6.56 10.77 -19.67
N ALA A 284 -7.51 10.92 -18.74
CA ALA A 284 -8.93 10.70 -18.98
C ALA A 284 -9.53 11.65 -20.01
N LEU A 285 -9.00 12.88 -20.13
CA LEU A 285 -9.38 13.85 -21.17
C LEU A 285 -8.69 13.60 -22.51
N GLY A 286 -7.88 12.55 -22.64
CA GLY A 286 -7.19 12.21 -23.88
C GLY A 286 -6.07 13.19 -24.26
N LYS A 287 -5.46 13.89 -23.30
CA LYS A 287 -4.35 14.80 -23.54
C LYS A 287 -3.01 14.08 -23.69
N ALA A 288 -2.90 12.85 -23.21
CA ALA A 288 -1.72 12.03 -23.33
C ALA A 288 -2.08 10.57 -23.58
N ALA A 289 -1.18 9.85 -24.26
CA ALA A 289 -1.40 8.47 -24.68
C ALA A 289 -1.12 7.44 -23.59
N PHE A 290 -0.10 7.67 -22.76
CA PHE A 290 0.35 6.78 -21.68
C PHE A 290 0.26 7.48 -20.31
N MET A 291 0.03 6.71 -19.26
CA MET A 291 0.08 7.14 -17.86
C MET A 291 0.92 6.17 -17.04
N THR A 292 1.84 6.69 -16.22
CA THR A 292 2.86 5.90 -15.50
C THR A 292 2.71 5.95 -13.98
N GLY A 293 3.29 4.98 -13.26
CA GLY A 293 3.27 4.95 -11.80
C GLY A 293 1.90 4.67 -11.17
N LYS A 294 1.01 4.04 -11.92
CA LYS A 294 -0.41 3.87 -11.63
C LYS A 294 -0.83 2.41 -11.59
N GLY A 295 -2.09 2.19 -11.22
CA GLY A 295 -2.66 0.86 -11.10
C GLY A 295 -4.19 0.84 -11.11
N ALA A 296 -4.78 -0.29 -10.77
CA ALA A 296 -6.22 -0.54 -10.89
C ALA A 296 -7.12 0.46 -10.14
N TRP A 297 -6.61 1.14 -9.13
CA TRP A 297 -7.35 2.12 -8.32
C TRP A 297 -7.73 3.41 -9.07
N ASP A 298 -7.13 3.68 -10.23
CA ASP A 298 -7.39 4.90 -10.99
C ASP A 298 -8.53 4.75 -12.02
N GLU A 299 -8.95 3.53 -12.35
CA GLU A 299 -9.97 3.30 -13.39
C GLU A 299 -11.29 3.99 -13.08
N GLU A 300 -11.78 3.91 -11.85
CA GLU A 300 -13.01 4.58 -11.42
C GLU A 300 -12.92 6.10 -11.59
N ALA A 301 -11.78 6.71 -11.27
CA ALA A 301 -11.57 8.14 -11.43
C ALA A 301 -11.54 8.55 -12.92
N ILE A 302 -10.89 7.74 -13.77
CA ILE A 302 -10.88 7.93 -15.22
C ILE A 302 -12.30 7.86 -15.80
N LYS A 303 -13.07 6.83 -15.43
CA LYS A 303 -14.45 6.61 -15.90
C LYS A 303 -15.42 7.68 -15.40
N LYS A 304 -15.19 8.28 -14.23
CA LYS A 304 -15.98 9.43 -13.75
C LYS A 304 -15.79 10.68 -14.63
N ILE A 305 -14.60 10.88 -15.19
CA ILE A 305 -14.30 12.02 -16.10
C ILE A 305 -14.79 11.70 -17.50
N THR A 306 -14.49 10.51 -18.01
CA THR A 306 -14.84 10.07 -19.37
C THR A 306 -15.42 8.64 -19.30
N PRO A 307 -16.75 8.50 -19.21
CA PRO A 307 -17.41 7.20 -18.99
C PRO A 307 -17.04 6.12 -20.02
N ASP A 308 -16.91 6.49 -21.29
CA ASP A 308 -16.61 5.60 -22.41
C ASP A 308 -15.11 5.54 -22.73
N PHE A 309 -14.24 5.92 -21.78
CA PHE A 309 -12.80 5.89 -22.00
C PHE A 309 -12.33 4.44 -22.21
N ASP A 310 -11.74 4.18 -23.38
CA ASP A 310 -11.20 2.88 -23.73
C ASP A 310 -9.72 2.82 -23.35
N LEU A 311 -9.47 2.40 -22.11
CA LEU A 311 -8.13 2.23 -21.58
C LEU A 311 -7.60 0.83 -21.89
N GLY A 312 -6.27 0.71 -21.98
CA GLY A 312 -5.55 -0.57 -22.01
C GLY A 312 -4.48 -0.60 -20.96
N ILE A 313 -4.01 -1.80 -20.66
CA ILE A 313 -2.91 -2.04 -19.71
C ILE A 313 -1.81 -2.88 -20.35
N ALA A 314 -0.56 -2.64 -19.93
CA ALA A 314 0.60 -3.44 -20.31
C ALA A 314 1.67 -3.42 -19.21
N GLY A 315 2.66 -4.30 -19.30
CA GLY A 315 3.91 -4.13 -18.59
C GLY A 315 4.70 -2.93 -19.12
N TYR A 316 5.68 -2.48 -18.36
CA TYR A 316 6.57 -1.41 -18.81
C TYR A 316 7.58 -1.95 -19.84
N PRO A 317 7.87 -1.22 -20.92
CA PRO A 317 8.92 -1.56 -21.88
C PRO A 317 10.31 -1.27 -21.27
N VAL A 318 10.75 -2.12 -20.35
CA VAL A 318 11.96 -1.90 -19.54
C VAL A 318 13.26 -2.18 -20.29
N SER A 319 13.19 -2.96 -21.39
CA SER A 319 14.33 -3.35 -22.22
C SER A 319 13.90 -3.74 -23.64
N ASP A 320 14.81 -4.26 -24.44
CA ASP A 320 14.50 -4.83 -25.78
C ASP A 320 14.10 -6.32 -25.71
N LYS A 321 13.81 -6.84 -24.51
CA LYS A 321 13.30 -8.18 -24.27
C LYS A 321 11.81 -8.12 -23.91
N PRO A 322 10.89 -8.44 -24.83
CA PRO A 322 9.45 -8.26 -24.60
C PRO A 322 8.91 -9.10 -23.45
N GLU A 323 9.55 -10.22 -23.10
CA GLU A 323 9.19 -11.06 -21.95
C GLU A 323 9.45 -10.39 -20.59
N GLN A 324 10.21 -9.30 -20.54
CA GLN A 324 10.44 -8.49 -19.34
C GLN A 324 9.38 -7.40 -19.15
N SER A 325 8.54 -7.15 -20.16
CA SER A 325 7.41 -6.23 -20.05
C SER A 325 6.24 -6.94 -19.37
N GLN A 326 6.27 -7.03 -18.05
CA GLN A 326 5.27 -7.75 -17.27
C GLN A 326 4.41 -6.79 -16.45
N ILE A 327 3.12 -7.09 -16.33
CA ILE A 327 2.26 -6.50 -15.31
C ILE A 327 2.66 -7.03 -13.94
N ILE A 328 2.47 -6.25 -12.88
CA ILE A 328 2.76 -6.70 -11.52
C ILE A 328 1.48 -6.75 -10.71
N THR A 329 1.24 -7.88 -10.03
CA THR A 329 0.07 -8.11 -9.19
C THR A 329 0.49 -8.48 -7.77
N GLY A 330 -0.42 -8.32 -6.80
CA GLY A 330 -0.17 -8.67 -5.39
C GLY A 330 -0.96 -7.77 -4.44
N ALA A 331 -0.48 -7.60 -3.22
CA ALA A 331 -1.03 -6.66 -2.25
C ALA A 331 0.11 -5.88 -1.58
N ASP A 332 0.02 -4.56 -1.61
CA ASP A 332 1.03 -3.64 -1.07
C ASP A 332 0.62 -2.98 0.25
N GLN A 333 -0.63 -3.17 0.67
CA GLN A 333 -1.17 -2.60 1.91
C GLN A 333 -1.80 -3.68 2.77
N ALA A 334 -1.65 -3.54 4.09
CA ALA A 334 -2.16 -4.47 5.08
C ALA A 334 -2.91 -3.73 6.19
N LEU A 335 -4.14 -4.15 6.50
CA LEU A 335 -4.75 -3.87 7.78
C LEU A 335 -4.21 -4.85 8.81
N ARG A 336 -3.94 -4.37 9.99
CA ARG A 336 -3.41 -5.12 11.13
C ARG A 336 -4.45 -5.10 12.25
N ILE A 337 -4.63 -6.21 12.92
CA ILE A 337 -5.43 -6.29 14.14
C ILE A 337 -4.49 -6.21 15.33
N ASN A 338 -4.71 -5.25 16.22
CA ASN A 338 -3.92 -5.11 17.43
C ASN A 338 -4.11 -6.33 18.34
N LYS A 339 -3.03 -7.10 18.55
CA LYS A 339 -3.08 -8.33 19.37
C LYS A 339 -3.46 -8.08 20.83
N ASP A 340 -3.16 -6.89 21.35
CA ASP A 340 -3.39 -6.50 22.74
C ASP A 340 -4.73 -5.75 22.92
N SER A 341 -5.53 -5.64 21.85
CA SER A 341 -6.87 -5.05 21.93
C SER A 341 -7.81 -5.91 22.75
N ALA A 342 -8.55 -5.28 23.66
CA ALA A 342 -9.58 -5.96 24.45
C ALA A 342 -10.73 -6.54 23.57
N VAL A 343 -10.83 -6.10 22.32
CA VAL A 343 -11.84 -6.52 21.34
C VAL A 343 -11.23 -7.24 20.13
N ALA A 344 -9.99 -7.75 20.26
CA ALA A 344 -9.28 -8.43 19.16
C ALA A 344 -10.11 -9.58 18.56
N ALA A 345 -10.73 -10.43 19.40
CA ALA A 345 -11.54 -11.54 18.92
C ALA A 345 -12.75 -11.07 18.08
N GLN A 346 -13.44 -10.01 18.52
CA GLN A 346 -14.57 -9.44 17.78
C GLN A 346 -14.11 -8.74 16.48
N THR A 347 -12.92 -8.17 16.49
CA THR A 347 -12.29 -7.58 15.31
C THR A 347 -11.93 -8.65 14.28
N ILE A 348 -11.38 -9.79 14.72
CA ILE A 348 -11.13 -10.95 13.85
C ILE A 348 -12.45 -11.46 13.27
N GLU A 349 -13.52 -11.58 14.08
CA GLU A 349 -14.84 -12.01 13.60
C GLU A 349 -15.40 -11.04 12.55
N PHE A 350 -15.23 -9.72 12.74
CA PHE A 350 -15.61 -8.69 11.78
C PHE A 350 -14.96 -8.92 10.41
N PHE A 351 -13.65 -9.16 10.36
CA PHE A 351 -12.95 -9.40 9.10
C PHE A 351 -13.14 -10.83 8.55
N ASN A 352 -13.30 -11.84 9.41
CA ASN A 352 -13.70 -13.18 8.95
C ASN A 352 -15.01 -13.10 8.16
N TRP A 353 -15.99 -12.32 8.63
CA TRP A 353 -17.26 -12.16 7.92
C TRP A 353 -17.09 -11.46 6.56
N LEU A 354 -16.20 -10.44 6.46
CA LEU A 354 -15.86 -9.80 5.18
C LEU A 354 -15.28 -10.80 4.18
N TYR A 355 -14.40 -11.67 4.63
CA TYR A 355 -13.64 -12.56 3.75
C TYR A 355 -14.39 -13.84 3.37
N THR A 356 -15.38 -14.26 4.17
CA THR A 356 -15.99 -15.58 3.99
C THR A 356 -17.49 -15.57 3.72
N SER A 357 -18.19 -14.47 4.06
CA SER A 357 -19.63 -14.38 3.80
C SER A 357 -19.92 -14.10 2.32
N GLU A 358 -21.11 -14.46 1.87
CA GLU A 358 -21.59 -14.15 0.51
C GLU A 358 -21.61 -12.64 0.26
N TYR A 359 -22.06 -11.85 1.24
CA TYR A 359 -22.01 -10.39 1.13
C TYR A 359 -20.57 -9.88 0.98
N GLY A 360 -19.64 -10.37 1.82
CA GLY A 360 -18.28 -9.93 1.82
C GLY A 360 -17.54 -10.27 0.52
N LYS A 361 -17.72 -11.47 -0.03
CA LYS A 361 -17.16 -11.85 -1.33
C LYS A 361 -17.61 -10.90 -2.44
N ASN A 362 -18.88 -10.55 -2.48
CA ASN A 362 -19.41 -9.60 -3.45
C ASN A 362 -19.02 -8.14 -3.16
N TRP A 363 -18.77 -7.79 -1.89
CA TRP A 363 -18.41 -6.43 -1.50
C TRP A 363 -17.15 -5.92 -2.21
N PHE A 364 -16.13 -6.75 -2.36
CA PHE A 364 -14.89 -6.36 -3.03
C PHE A 364 -15.14 -5.87 -4.46
N SER A 365 -15.94 -6.60 -5.22
CA SER A 365 -16.20 -6.30 -6.63
C SER A 365 -17.31 -5.27 -6.86
N THR A 366 -18.37 -5.28 -6.05
CA THR A 366 -19.57 -4.48 -6.34
C THR A 366 -19.64 -3.18 -5.55
N VAL A 367 -19.08 -3.14 -4.34
CA VAL A 367 -19.11 -1.98 -3.45
C VAL A 367 -17.77 -1.25 -3.45
N ALA A 368 -16.69 -1.97 -3.13
CA ALA A 368 -15.34 -1.40 -3.12
C ALA A 368 -14.74 -1.26 -4.52
N LYS A 369 -15.23 -2.04 -5.49
CA LYS A 369 -14.78 -2.09 -6.89
C LYS A 369 -13.27 -2.29 -7.02
N VAL A 370 -12.76 -3.20 -6.22
CA VAL A 370 -11.34 -3.56 -6.15
C VAL A 370 -11.13 -4.98 -6.65
N ILE A 371 -9.91 -5.29 -7.05
CA ILE A 371 -9.47 -6.67 -7.29
C ILE A 371 -9.59 -7.41 -5.96
N PRO A 372 -10.38 -8.50 -5.87
CA PRO A 372 -10.54 -9.21 -4.62
C PRO A 372 -9.22 -9.84 -4.14
N PRO A 373 -8.87 -9.70 -2.86
CA PRO A 373 -7.69 -10.36 -2.30
C PRO A 373 -7.94 -11.83 -1.95
N ILE A 374 -9.12 -12.35 -2.24
CA ILE A 374 -9.61 -13.67 -1.82
C ILE A 374 -9.95 -14.56 -3.01
N LYS A 375 -9.90 -15.87 -2.79
CA LYS A 375 -10.32 -16.90 -3.75
C LYS A 375 -11.85 -16.85 -3.92
N ASP A 376 -12.32 -17.28 -5.08
CA ASP A 376 -13.74 -17.47 -5.40
C ASP A 376 -14.62 -16.21 -5.23
N ALA A 377 -14.04 -15.02 -5.30
CA ALA A 377 -14.80 -13.77 -5.36
C ALA A 377 -14.90 -13.28 -6.82
N PRO A 378 -16.05 -12.70 -7.22
CA PRO A 378 -16.21 -12.17 -8.56
C PRO A 378 -15.30 -10.97 -8.77
N MET A 379 -14.71 -10.83 -9.96
CA MET A 379 -13.99 -9.61 -10.35
C MET A 379 -14.94 -8.42 -10.53
N PRO A 380 -14.50 -7.19 -10.28
CA PRO A 380 -15.31 -6.01 -10.55
C PRO A 380 -15.56 -5.86 -12.07
N ASP A 381 -16.71 -5.31 -12.41
CA ASP A 381 -17.05 -5.01 -13.81
C ASP A 381 -16.31 -3.75 -14.29
N LEU A 382 -14.99 -3.84 -14.29
CA LEU A 382 -14.03 -2.82 -14.73
C LEU A 382 -13.15 -3.39 -15.85
N GLN A 383 -12.57 -2.53 -16.65
CA GLN A 383 -11.79 -2.93 -17.82
C GLN A 383 -10.43 -3.51 -17.43
N MET A 384 -9.72 -2.86 -16.50
CA MET A 384 -8.38 -3.30 -16.10
C MET A 384 -8.34 -4.70 -15.46
N PRO A 385 -9.23 -5.06 -14.50
CA PRO A 385 -9.26 -6.43 -13.99
C PRO A 385 -9.54 -7.48 -15.06
N LYS A 386 -10.41 -7.18 -16.04
CA LYS A 386 -10.69 -8.08 -17.16
C LYS A 386 -9.47 -8.26 -18.07
N GLU A 387 -8.79 -7.19 -18.41
CA GLU A 387 -7.55 -7.26 -19.22
C GLU A 387 -6.44 -7.98 -18.46
N MET A 388 -6.31 -7.74 -17.14
CA MET A 388 -5.37 -8.50 -16.30
C MET A 388 -5.62 -10.01 -16.39
N GLU A 389 -6.88 -10.46 -16.28
CA GLU A 389 -7.22 -11.88 -16.39
C GLU A 389 -6.82 -12.45 -17.77
N GLU A 390 -7.04 -11.69 -18.85
CA GLU A 390 -6.65 -12.12 -20.20
C GLU A 390 -5.13 -12.22 -20.35
N ILE A 391 -4.39 -11.22 -19.88
CA ILE A 391 -2.91 -11.20 -19.92
C ILE A 391 -2.35 -12.41 -19.14
N LEU A 392 -2.85 -12.65 -17.93
CA LEU A 392 -2.35 -13.72 -17.05
C LEU A 392 -2.69 -15.15 -17.54
N LYS A 393 -3.49 -15.32 -18.61
CA LYS A 393 -3.66 -16.62 -19.27
C LYS A 393 -2.43 -17.06 -20.05
N THR A 394 -1.63 -16.12 -20.53
CA THR A 394 -0.49 -16.36 -21.41
C THR A 394 0.83 -15.80 -20.89
N GLU A 395 0.79 -14.84 -20.00
CA GLU A 395 1.95 -14.17 -19.45
C GLU A 395 2.00 -14.36 -17.91
N LYS A 396 3.20 -14.25 -17.34
CA LYS A 396 3.39 -14.27 -15.89
C LYS A 396 3.29 -12.85 -15.35
N SER A 397 2.86 -12.72 -14.10
CA SER A 397 3.04 -11.49 -13.34
C SER A 397 4.49 -11.35 -12.92
N GLY A 398 5.03 -10.13 -13.01
CA GLY A 398 6.29 -9.79 -12.35
C GLY A 398 6.14 -9.79 -10.82
N ASP A 399 7.27 -9.69 -10.13
CA ASP A 399 7.33 -9.73 -8.67
C ASP A 399 7.03 -8.34 -8.06
N LEU A 400 6.25 -8.32 -6.99
CA LEU A 400 5.89 -7.11 -6.25
C LEU A 400 7.06 -6.67 -5.35
N SER A 401 8.16 -6.25 -5.96
CA SER A 401 9.43 -5.98 -5.29
C SER A 401 9.41 -4.79 -4.33
N VAL A 402 8.40 -3.91 -4.42
CA VAL A 402 8.20 -2.84 -3.42
C VAL A 402 8.00 -3.39 -2.00
N ASN A 403 7.52 -4.63 -1.87
CA ASN A 403 7.30 -5.26 -0.58
C ASN A 403 8.58 -5.72 0.13
N TYR A 404 9.73 -5.69 -0.56
CA TYR A 404 11.01 -6.16 -0.01
C TYR A 404 11.85 -5.05 0.62
N SER A 405 11.36 -3.80 0.58
CA SER A 405 11.95 -2.65 1.27
C SER A 405 10.90 -1.93 2.09
N LEU A 406 11.33 -1.23 3.14
CA LEU A 406 10.43 -0.43 3.97
C LEU A 406 9.95 0.82 3.24
N ASP A 407 8.78 1.30 3.63
CA ASP A 407 8.18 2.52 3.07
C ASP A 407 9.04 3.77 3.33
N THR A 408 9.82 3.77 4.42
CA THR A 408 10.82 4.81 4.70
C THR A 408 11.91 4.91 3.63
N PHE A 409 12.35 3.76 3.09
CA PHE A 409 13.26 3.76 1.94
C PHE A 409 12.56 4.31 0.69
N HIS A 410 11.34 3.86 0.41
CA HIS A 410 10.61 4.30 -0.79
C HIS A 410 10.32 5.79 -0.78
N GLN A 411 10.01 6.37 0.38
CA GLN A 411 9.86 7.82 0.52
C GLN A 411 11.18 8.52 0.19
N LYS A 412 12.30 8.06 0.76
CA LYS A 412 13.62 8.65 0.49
C LYS A 412 14.03 8.48 -0.97
N PHE A 413 13.75 7.33 -1.56
CA PHE A 413 13.96 7.08 -2.99
C PHE A 413 13.19 8.08 -3.86
N GLY A 414 11.89 8.29 -3.59
CA GLY A 414 11.08 9.27 -4.31
C GLY A 414 11.62 10.69 -4.20
N GLU A 415 12.02 11.14 -3.01
CA GLU A 415 12.65 12.45 -2.79
C GLU A 415 13.95 12.62 -3.61
N LEU A 416 14.77 11.57 -3.70
CA LEU A 416 16.01 11.58 -4.46
C LEU A 416 15.75 11.62 -5.98
N MET A 417 14.73 10.91 -6.46
CA MET A 417 14.30 10.99 -7.85
C MET A 417 13.73 12.37 -8.20
N GLN A 418 12.95 12.99 -7.31
CA GLN A 418 12.50 14.39 -7.47
C GLN A 418 13.70 15.37 -7.53
N ALA A 419 14.71 15.15 -6.69
CA ALA A 419 15.93 15.96 -6.71
C ALA A 419 16.73 15.78 -8.03
N TYR A 420 16.75 14.57 -8.58
CA TYR A 420 17.35 14.27 -9.88
C TYR A 420 16.66 15.02 -11.01
N ILE A 421 15.34 14.81 -11.19
CA ILE A 421 14.60 15.43 -12.30
C ILE A 421 14.45 16.96 -12.12
N GLY A 422 14.49 17.45 -10.88
CA GLY A 422 14.53 18.88 -10.56
C GLY A 422 15.89 19.53 -10.79
N GLY A 423 16.91 18.76 -11.21
CA GLY A 423 18.25 19.26 -11.54
C GLY A 423 19.12 19.62 -10.33
N SER A 424 18.67 19.35 -9.09
CA SER A 424 19.48 19.60 -7.88
C SER A 424 20.51 18.49 -7.60
N LYS A 425 20.36 17.34 -8.26
CA LYS A 425 21.32 16.22 -8.24
C LYS A 425 21.59 15.71 -9.65
N THR A 426 22.82 15.28 -9.90
CA THR A 426 23.12 14.47 -11.09
C THR A 426 22.63 13.03 -10.90
N LYS A 427 22.54 12.27 -11.98
CA LYS A 427 22.22 10.84 -11.95
C LYS A 427 23.11 10.07 -10.97
N ASP A 428 24.44 10.23 -11.06
CA ASP A 428 25.38 9.53 -10.18
C ASP A 428 25.21 9.94 -8.71
N GLN A 429 24.95 11.22 -8.42
CA GLN A 429 24.67 11.68 -7.05
C GLN A 429 23.37 11.07 -6.51
N ALA A 430 22.33 11.01 -7.31
CA ALA A 430 21.07 10.39 -6.91
C ALA A 430 21.28 8.90 -6.63
N ILE A 431 21.96 8.17 -7.52
CA ILE A 431 22.24 6.73 -7.37
C ILE A 431 23.07 6.45 -6.10
N ASP A 432 24.15 7.22 -5.86
CA ASP A 432 24.99 7.03 -4.68
C ASP A 432 24.19 7.25 -3.37
N GLU A 433 23.25 8.20 -3.37
CA GLU A 433 22.39 8.45 -2.21
C GLU A 433 21.26 7.44 -2.08
N ILE A 434 20.69 6.95 -3.18
CA ILE A 434 19.71 5.86 -3.18
C ILE A 434 20.34 4.59 -2.59
N GLN A 435 21.57 4.25 -2.98
CA GLN A 435 22.30 3.11 -2.44
C GLN A 435 22.49 3.21 -0.93
N LYS A 436 22.93 4.39 -0.45
CA LYS A 436 23.06 4.66 0.99
C LYS A 436 21.71 4.57 1.71
N ALA A 437 20.67 5.11 1.10
CA ALA A 437 19.33 5.06 1.67
C ALA A 437 18.79 3.61 1.75
N TRP A 438 19.13 2.76 0.79
CA TRP A 438 18.72 1.35 0.83
C TRP A 438 19.39 0.61 1.98
N ILE A 439 20.71 0.79 2.16
CA ILE A 439 21.46 0.24 3.29
C ILE A 439 20.90 0.76 4.62
N GLN A 440 20.57 2.06 4.70
CA GLN A 440 20.14 2.69 5.94
C GLN A 440 18.67 2.45 6.32
N PHE A 441 17.77 2.38 5.34
CA PHE A 441 16.32 2.39 5.55
C PHE A 441 15.59 1.20 4.90
N GLY A 442 16.29 0.28 4.26
CA GLY A 442 15.68 -0.81 3.50
C GLY A 442 15.06 -1.90 4.37
N SER A 443 15.56 -2.09 5.58
CA SER A 443 15.05 -3.08 6.53
C SER A 443 14.83 -2.53 7.93
N ALA A 444 14.07 -3.27 8.75
CA ALA A 444 13.79 -2.93 10.15
C ALA A 444 14.96 -3.22 11.11
N GLU A 445 16.00 -3.92 10.67
CA GLU A 445 17.09 -4.43 11.49
C GLU A 445 18.29 -3.46 11.66
N GLN A 446 18.03 -2.15 11.75
CA GLN A 446 19.10 -1.19 12.05
C GLN A 446 18.78 -0.34 13.28
#